data_0aa910b362597865b68f62cac06ada8c
#
_entry.id   0aa910b362597865b68f62cac06ada8c
#
_cell.length_a   1.000
_cell.length_b   1.000
_cell.length_c   1.000
_cell.angle_alpha   90.00
_cell.angle_beta   90.00
_cell.angle_gamma   90.00
#
_symmetry.space_group_name_H-M   'P 1'
#
loop_
_entity.id
_entity.type
_entity.pdbx_description
1 polymer ?
#
loop_
_entity_poly.entity_id
_entity_poly.type
_entity_poly.pdbx_seq_one_letter_code
_entity_poly.pdbx_strand_id
1 'polypeptide(L)'
;IDLGLGRVRAVARRMELAFDCPVFTVAGTNGKGSTCALLEAILIEAGYRTGVYTSPHLVRFEERCRVRGESAPASELIAGFERVENARGEVSLTYFEFTTLAILDVLARAGLDAVVLEVGLGGRLDAVNLIDTDCAIITSIDIDHAELLGDTREKIGFEKAGILRTGRPAIVSDPVPPHSVVDRAREIDADLWLLGRDYNYSGDPRQWAW
;
A
#
# COMPACT_ATOMS: atom_id res chain seq x y z
N ILE A 1 -16.39 -8.70 6.54
CA ILE A 1 -15.21 -7.80 6.57
C ILE A 1 -15.35 -6.95 7.83
N ASP A 2 -14.32 -6.96 8.66
CA ASP A 2 -14.26 -6.17 9.88
C ASP A 2 -13.10 -5.17 9.72
N LEU A 3 -13.45 -3.91 9.41
CA LEU A 3 -12.50 -2.86 9.11
C LEU A 3 -12.06 -2.15 10.40
N GLY A 4 -10.76 -1.93 10.55
CA GLY A 4 -10.20 -1.17 11.67
C GLY A 4 -8.76 -1.52 11.95
N LEU A 5 -7.97 -0.54 12.41
CA LEU A 5 -6.54 -0.73 12.65
C LEU A 5 -6.18 -1.12 14.09
N GLY A 6 -7.16 -1.17 15.01
CA GLY A 6 -6.89 -1.42 16.43
C GLY A 6 -6.22 -2.78 16.69
N ARG A 7 -6.80 -3.85 16.16
CA ARG A 7 -6.32 -5.23 16.32
C ARG A 7 -4.94 -5.42 15.69
N VAL A 8 -4.83 -5.06 14.41
CA VAL A 8 -3.60 -5.25 13.63
C VAL A 8 -2.44 -4.44 14.22
N ARG A 9 -2.67 -3.22 14.68
CA ARG A 9 -1.67 -2.39 15.37
C ARG A 9 -1.22 -3.00 16.71
N ALA A 10 -2.15 -3.59 17.46
CA ALA A 10 -1.81 -4.24 18.73
C ALA A 10 -0.84 -5.42 18.50
N VAL A 11 -1.09 -6.23 17.48
CA VAL A 11 -0.23 -7.37 17.12
C VAL A 11 1.09 -6.90 16.53
N ALA A 12 1.07 -5.93 15.59
CA ALA A 12 2.28 -5.37 14.98
C ALA A 12 3.27 -4.81 16.03
N ARG A 13 2.75 -4.14 17.07
CA ARG A 13 3.57 -3.66 18.19
C ARG A 13 4.26 -4.79 18.97
N ARG A 14 3.57 -5.91 19.20
CA ARG A 14 4.16 -7.09 19.86
C ARG A 14 5.21 -7.78 19.00
N MET A 15 5.08 -7.65 17.67
CA MET A 15 6.05 -8.14 16.69
C MET A 15 7.24 -7.19 16.50
N GLU A 16 7.18 -5.98 17.08
CA GLU A 16 8.17 -4.91 16.85
C GLU A 16 8.33 -4.60 15.35
N LEU A 17 7.19 -4.64 14.62
CA LEU A 17 7.18 -4.49 13.17
C LEU A 17 7.50 -3.04 12.78
N ALA A 18 8.62 -2.84 12.11
CA ALA A 18 9.09 -1.55 11.61
C ALA A 18 9.91 -1.72 10.34
N PHE A 19 10.00 -0.65 9.55
CA PHE A 19 10.86 -0.57 8.37
C PHE A 19 11.89 0.54 8.57
N ASP A 20 13.16 0.23 8.27
CA ASP A 20 14.28 1.18 8.32
C ASP A 20 14.59 1.77 6.93
N CYS A 21 13.70 1.58 5.96
CA CYS A 21 13.83 2.06 4.60
C CYS A 21 12.54 2.77 4.15
N PRO A 22 12.60 3.59 3.08
CA PRO A 22 11.42 4.25 2.52
C PRO A 22 10.31 3.28 2.16
N VAL A 23 9.08 3.65 2.53
CA VAL A 23 7.85 2.91 2.26
C VAL A 23 6.97 3.71 1.30
N PHE A 24 6.61 3.10 0.17
CA PHE A 24 5.64 3.62 -0.79
C PHE A 24 4.31 2.88 -0.60
N THR A 25 3.22 3.62 -0.38
CA THR A 25 1.89 3.01 -0.25
C THR A 25 1.02 3.40 -1.43
N VAL A 26 0.47 2.41 -2.12
CA VAL A 26 -0.32 2.58 -3.36
C VAL A 26 -1.78 2.22 -3.11
N ALA A 27 -2.66 3.22 -3.21
CA ALA A 27 -4.11 3.06 -3.20
C ALA A 27 -4.71 3.45 -4.56
N GLY A 28 -5.95 3.08 -4.79
CA GLY A 28 -6.69 3.41 -6.01
C GLY A 28 -7.82 2.42 -6.27
N THR A 29 -8.67 2.73 -7.22
CA THR A 29 -9.67 1.77 -7.70
C THR A 29 -9.01 0.84 -8.70
N ASN A 30 -8.40 1.37 -9.75
CA ASN A 30 -7.70 0.62 -10.78
C ASN A 30 -6.21 1.04 -10.85
N GLY A 31 -5.35 0.16 -11.37
CA GLY A 31 -3.95 0.48 -11.62
C GLY A 31 -2.99 0.31 -10.44
N LYS A 32 -3.45 -0.05 -9.25
CA LYS A 32 -2.58 -0.26 -8.08
C LYS A 32 -1.45 -1.26 -8.34
N GLY A 33 -1.80 -2.50 -8.71
CA GLY A 33 -0.82 -3.55 -8.99
C GLY A 33 0.15 -3.20 -10.12
N SER A 34 -0.33 -2.52 -11.19
CA SER A 34 0.54 -2.02 -12.28
C SER A 34 1.53 -0.98 -11.77
N THR A 35 1.08 -0.06 -10.92
CA THR A 35 1.95 0.95 -10.30
C THR A 35 2.99 0.30 -9.38
N CYS A 36 2.58 -0.68 -8.56
CA CYS A 36 3.51 -1.45 -7.73
C CYS A 36 4.57 -2.17 -8.57
N ALA A 37 4.17 -2.82 -9.66
CA ALA A 37 5.08 -3.53 -10.57
C ALA A 37 6.07 -2.59 -11.27
N LEU A 38 5.62 -1.40 -11.70
CA LEU A 38 6.49 -0.39 -12.31
C LEU A 38 7.49 0.18 -11.29
N LEU A 39 7.03 0.51 -10.08
CA LEU A 39 7.93 0.98 -9.00
C LEU A 39 8.98 -0.08 -8.67
N GLU A 40 8.58 -1.34 -8.53
CA GLU A 40 9.51 -2.43 -8.29
C GLU A 40 10.56 -2.53 -9.40
N ALA A 41 10.12 -2.53 -10.67
CA ALA A 41 11.04 -2.63 -11.81
C ALA A 41 12.03 -1.45 -11.87
N ILE A 42 11.56 -0.22 -11.65
CA ILE A 42 12.40 0.98 -11.64
C ILE A 42 13.42 0.91 -10.48
N LEU A 43 13.00 0.54 -9.28
CA LEU A 43 13.86 0.47 -8.12
C LEU A 43 14.91 -0.64 -8.25
N ILE A 44 14.55 -1.80 -8.78
CA ILE A 44 15.48 -2.91 -9.05
C ILE A 44 16.50 -2.51 -10.10
N GLU A 45 16.07 -1.91 -11.21
CA GLU A 45 16.97 -1.45 -12.27
C GLU A 45 17.92 -0.36 -11.78
N ALA A 46 17.49 0.45 -10.82
CA ALA A 46 18.32 1.44 -10.13
C ALA A 46 19.27 0.80 -9.09
N GLY A 47 19.24 -0.51 -8.88
CA GLY A 47 20.13 -1.26 -7.99
C GLY A 47 19.65 -1.39 -6.55
N TYR A 48 18.40 -1.01 -6.24
CA TYR A 48 17.85 -1.14 -4.89
C TYR A 48 17.28 -2.53 -4.60
N ARG A 49 17.48 -3.01 -3.38
CA ARG A 49 16.83 -4.21 -2.86
C ARG A 49 15.39 -3.86 -2.48
N THR A 50 14.46 -4.26 -3.31
CA THR A 50 13.05 -3.85 -3.21
C THR A 50 12.20 -4.98 -2.65
N GLY A 51 11.27 -4.66 -1.75
CA GLY A 51 10.20 -5.52 -1.28
C GLY A 51 8.85 -5.03 -1.76
N VAL A 52 7.96 -5.94 -2.13
CA VAL A 52 6.62 -5.58 -2.60
C VAL A 52 5.55 -6.47 -1.97
N TYR A 53 4.50 -5.84 -1.47
CA TYR A 53 3.26 -6.49 -1.07
C TYR A 53 2.16 -6.13 -2.05
N THR A 54 1.49 -7.15 -2.61
CA THR A 54 0.34 -6.98 -3.51
C THR A 54 -0.82 -7.89 -3.12
N SER A 55 -2.06 -7.51 -3.48
CA SER A 55 -3.25 -8.33 -3.28
C SER A 55 -4.37 -8.00 -4.27
N PRO A 56 -5.18 -9.02 -4.67
CA PRO A 56 -5.04 -10.44 -4.36
C PRO A 56 -3.95 -11.13 -5.19
N HIS A 57 -3.65 -12.40 -4.91
CA HIS A 57 -2.88 -13.25 -5.80
C HIS A 57 -3.78 -13.83 -6.91
N LEU A 58 -3.19 -14.24 -8.02
CA LEU A 58 -3.90 -14.85 -9.14
C LEU A 58 -3.92 -16.39 -9.05
N VAL A 59 -2.78 -17.00 -8.75
CA VAL A 59 -2.61 -18.45 -8.73
C VAL A 59 -2.04 -18.93 -7.40
N ARG A 60 -0.97 -18.30 -6.90
CA ARG A 60 -0.22 -18.74 -5.72
C ARG A 60 -0.15 -17.66 -4.68
N PHE A 61 -0.30 -18.03 -3.41
CA PHE A 61 -0.27 -17.08 -2.29
C PHE A 61 1.04 -16.28 -2.24
N GLU A 62 2.16 -16.90 -2.59
CA GLU A 62 3.50 -16.32 -2.59
C GLU A 62 3.62 -15.08 -3.49
N GLU A 63 2.76 -14.92 -4.51
CA GLU A 63 2.69 -13.73 -5.37
C GLU A 63 2.47 -12.44 -4.59
N ARG A 64 1.86 -12.53 -3.38
CA ARG A 64 1.59 -11.38 -2.52
C ARG A 64 2.83 -10.79 -1.86
N CYS A 65 3.91 -11.53 -1.81
CA CYS A 65 5.16 -11.11 -1.17
C CYS A 65 6.32 -11.31 -2.12
N ARG A 66 6.88 -10.23 -2.63
CA ARG A 66 8.07 -10.29 -3.47
C ARG A 66 9.24 -9.60 -2.78
N VAL A 67 10.40 -10.23 -2.87
CA VAL A 67 11.66 -9.77 -2.33
C VAL A 67 12.69 -9.77 -3.46
N ARG A 68 13.22 -8.60 -3.81
CA ARG A 68 14.20 -8.44 -4.89
C ARG A 68 13.73 -8.99 -6.25
N GLY A 69 12.45 -8.79 -6.57
CA GLY A 69 11.84 -9.23 -7.83
C GLY A 69 11.32 -10.67 -7.85
N GLU A 70 11.61 -11.47 -6.82
CA GLU A 70 11.21 -12.87 -6.74
C GLU A 70 10.12 -13.07 -5.67
N SER A 71 9.21 -14.02 -5.88
CA SER A 71 8.26 -14.40 -4.84
C SER A 71 8.98 -14.96 -3.62
N ALA A 72 8.59 -14.53 -2.43
CA ALA A 72 9.16 -15.04 -1.18
C ALA A 72 8.96 -16.55 -1.08
N PRO A 73 9.96 -17.31 -0.61
CA PRO A 73 9.81 -18.74 -0.40
C PRO A 73 8.67 -19.06 0.57
N ALA A 74 7.93 -20.13 0.32
CA ALA A 74 6.84 -20.58 1.20
C ALA A 74 7.32 -20.77 2.66
N SER A 75 8.55 -21.22 2.86
CA SER A 75 9.14 -21.37 4.19
C SER A 75 9.25 -20.06 4.98
N GLU A 76 9.57 -18.93 4.33
CA GLU A 76 9.62 -17.62 4.96
C GLU A 76 8.22 -17.12 5.32
N LEU A 77 7.25 -17.34 4.45
CA LEU A 77 5.85 -17.00 4.72
C LEU A 77 5.28 -17.83 5.87
N ILE A 78 5.58 -19.15 5.94
CA ILE A 78 5.19 -20.00 7.06
C ILE A 78 5.80 -19.50 8.37
N ALA A 79 7.09 -19.17 8.37
CA ALA A 79 7.72 -18.58 9.55
C ALA A 79 7.10 -17.24 9.94
N GLY A 80 6.68 -16.41 8.97
CA GLY A 80 5.91 -15.19 9.21
C GLY A 80 4.56 -15.49 9.87
N PHE A 81 3.81 -16.47 9.37
CA PHE A 81 2.55 -16.90 9.99
C PHE A 81 2.72 -17.37 11.42
N GLU A 82 3.76 -18.16 11.71
CA GLU A 82 4.08 -18.62 13.07
C GLU A 82 4.38 -17.43 14.01
N ARG A 83 5.11 -16.42 13.54
CA ARG A 83 5.40 -15.21 14.34
C ARG A 83 4.12 -14.41 14.63
N VAL A 84 3.23 -14.25 13.65
CA VAL A 84 1.93 -13.60 13.86
C VAL A 84 1.08 -14.39 14.84
N GLU A 85 1.00 -15.72 14.70
CA GLU A 85 0.23 -16.59 15.60
C GLU A 85 0.71 -16.46 17.04
N ASN A 86 2.02 -16.48 17.25
CA ASN A 86 2.61 -16.30 18.57
C ASN A 86 2.36 -14.88 19.14
N ALA A 87 2.42 -13.85 18.31
CA ALA A 87 2.27 -12.47 18.76
C ALA A 87 0.82 -12.06 19.00
N ARG A 88 -0.15 -12.62 18.23
CA ARG A 88 -1.55 -12.23 18.38
C ARG A 88 -2.15 -12.66 19.72
N GLY A 89 -1.73 -13.79 20.30
CA GLY A 89 -2.34 -14.34 21.51
C GLY A 89 -3.86 -14.48 21.33
N GLU A 90 -4.64 -13.86 22.21
CA GLU A 90 -6.11 -13.88 22.16
C GLU A 90 -6.72 -12.86 21.17
N VAL A 91 -5.91 -12.05 20.48
CA VAL A 91 -6.41 -11.06 19.51
C VAL A 91 -6.94 -11.80 18.27
N SER A 92 -8.23 -11.63 17.99
CA SER A 92 -8.83 -12.15 16.76
C SER A 92 -8.41 -11.27 15.58
N LEU A 93 -7.89 -11.89 14.53
CA LEU A 93 -7.53 -11.24 13.27
C LEU A 93 -8.37 -11.84 12.14
N THR A 94 -8.77 -10.99 11.18
CA THR A 94 -9.30 -11.48 9.91
C THR A 94 -8.19 -12.13 9.10
N TYR A 95 -8.57 -12.95 8.10
CA TYR A 95 -7.60 -13.53 7.15
C TYR A 95 -6.69 -12.48 6.53
N PHE A 96 -7.26 -11.34 6.11
CA PHE A 96 -6.49 -10.27 5.49
C PHE A 96 -5.50 -9.63 6.47
N GLU A 97 -5.94 -9.30 7.69
CA GLU A 97 -5.07 -8.74 8.75
C GLU A 97 -3.92 -9.70 9.09
N PHE A 98 -4.23 -10.99 9.25
CA PHE A 98 -3.25 -12.01 9.61
C PHE A 98 -2.18 -12.17 8.51
N THR A 99 -2.61 -12.32 7.26
CA THR A 99 -1.70 -12.51 6.13
C THR A 99 -0.90 -11.25 5.81
N THR A 100 -1.50 -10.05 5.98
CA THR A 100 -0.78 -8.77 5.83
C THR A 100 0.34 -8.67 6.85
N LEU A 101 0.09 -8.92 8.13
CA LEU A 101 1.13 -8.88 9.17
C LEU A 101 2.28 -9.86 8.88
N ALA A 102 1.97 -11.07 8.44
CA ALA A 102 3.01 -12.07 8.11
C ALA A 102 3.89 -11.61 6.95
N ILE A 103 3.30 -11.05 5.90
CA ILE A 103 4.05 -10.55 4.74
C ILE A 103 4.88 -9.33 5.13
N LEU A 104 4.31 -8.38 5.88
CA LEU A 104 5.06 -7.22 6.37
C LEU A 104 6.25 -7.63 7.25
N ASP A 105 6.11 -8.67 8.07
CA ASP A 105 7.21 -9.20 8.87
C ASP A 105 8.32 -9.84 8.01
N VAL A 106 7.96 -10.58 6.96
CA VAL A 106 8.94 -11.11 5.98
C VAL A 106 9.70 -9.97 5.32
N LEU A 107 8.98 -8.95 4.83
CA LEU A 107 9.60 -7.78 4.19
C LEU A 107 10.50 -6.98 5.16
N ALA A 108 10.07 -6.77 6.41
CA ALA A 108 10.86 -6.05 7.41
C ALA A 108 12.19 -6.74 7.73
N ARG A 109 12.25 -8.07 7.66
CA ARG A 109 13.44 -8.88 7.90
C ARG A 109 14.37 -9.07 6.70
N ALA A 110 13.92 -8.70 5.50
CA ALA A 110 14.63 -9.01 4.26
C ALA A 110 15.81 -8.08 3.95
N GLY A 111 16.09 -7.06 4.77
CA GLY A 111 17.19 -6.12 4.60
C GLY A 111 17.07 -5.33 3.30
N LEU A 112 15.95 -4.65 3.12
CA LEU A 112 15.55 -3.94 1.91
C LEU A 112 16.00 -2.47 1.94
N ASP A 113 16.09 -1.87 0.75
CA ASP A 113 16.39 -0.45 0.56
C ASP A 113 15.10 0.35 0.27
N ALA A 114 14.02 -0.32 -0.14
CA ALA A 114 12.70 0.27 -0.35
C ALA A 114 11.59 -0.78 -0.27
N VAL A 115 10.40 -0.38 0.15
CA VAL A 115 9.21 -1.24 0.21
C VAL A 115 8.03 -0.57 -0.49
N VAL A 116 7.30 -1.34 -1.30
CA VAL A 116 6.08 -0.92 -1.99
C VAL A 116 4.91 -1.74 -1.46
N LEU A 117 3.89 -1.06 -0.95
CA LEU A 117 2.73 -1.67 -0.31
C LEU A 117 1.45 -1.33 -1.07
N GLU A 118 0.78 -2.33 -1.62
CA GLU A 118 -0.54 -2.19 -2.24
C GLU A 118 -1.65 -2.25 -1.18
N VAL A 119 -2.52 -1.25 -1.18
CA VAL A 119 -3.75 -1.25 -0.39
C VAL A 119 -4.74 -2.28 -0.95
N GLY A 120 -5.26 -3.14 -0.09
CA GLY A 120 -6.26 -4.13 -0.51
C GLY A 120 -7.63 -3.50 -0.75
N LEU A 121 -8.15 -2.71 0.20
CA LEU A 121 -9.47 -2.09 0.12
C LEU A 121 -9.50 -0.71 0.78
N GLY A 122 -9.99 0.29 0.04
CA GLY A 122 -10.11 1.66 0.55
C GLY A 122 -8.75 2.31 0.76
N GLY A 123 -8.29 2.36 2.00
CA GLY A 123 -7.00 2.92 2.42
C GLY A 123 -6.97 3.17 3.93
N ARG A 124 -7.83 4.05 4.41
CA ARG A 124 -7.85 4.54 5.80
C ARG A 124 -7.86 3.43 6.86
N LEU A 125 -8.65 2.40 6.65
CA LEU A 125 -8.83 1.27 7.57
C LEU A 125 -8.23 -0.05 7.05
N ASP A 126 -7.50 0.00 5.94
CA ASP A 126 -6.80 -1.16 5.40
C ASP A 126 -5.64 -1.56 6.32
N ALA A 127 -5.41 -2.86 6.48
CA ALA A 127 -4.36 -3.38 7.36
C ALA A 127 -2.96 -2.88 6.96
N VAL A 128 -2.70 -2.66 5.66
CA VAL A 128 -1.44 -2.08 5.16
C VAL A 128 -1.17 -0.70 5.74
N ASN A 129 -2.23 0.08 5.99
CA ASN A 129 -2.13 1.45 6.53
C ASN A 129 -1.74 1.52 8.02
N LEU A 130 -1.41 0.39 8.63
CA LEU A 130 -0.75 0.36 9.94
C LEU A 130 0.68 0.91 9.87
N ILE A 131 1.32 0.81 8.70
CA ILE A 131 2.67 1.34 8.43
C ILE A 131 2.55 2.79 7.96
N ASP A 132 3.39 3.66 8.49
CA ASP A 132 3.47 5.03 8.01
C ASP A 132 4.27 5.07 6.70
N THR A 133 3.65 5.67 5.68
CA THR A 133 4.26 5.79 4.35
C THR A 133 5.18 7.01 4.26
N ASP A 134 6.27 6.88 3.51
CA ASP A 134 7.13 8.01 3.12
C ASP A 134 6.64 8.68 1.84
N CYS A 135 5.91 7.95 0.99
CA CYS A 135 5.25 8.49 -0.20
C CYS A 135 3.94 7.74 -0.44
N ALA A 136 2.83 8.47 -0.47
CA ALA A 136 1.52 7.93 -0.79
C ALA A 136 1.20 8.14 -2.28
N ILE A 137 0.67 7.11 -2.93
CA ILE A 137 0.27 7.17 -4.34
C ILE A 137 -1.20 6.77 -4.45
N ILE A 138 -2.03 7.64 -5.03
CA ILE A 138 -3.42 7.35 -5.37
C ILE A 138 -3.53 7.32 -6.88
N THR A 139 -3.83 6.15 -7.46
CA THR A 139 -3.86 5.94 -8.90
C THR A 139 -5.12 6.56 -9.53
N SER A 140 -6.25 5.89 -9.47
CA SER A 140 -7.54 6.39 -9.95
C SER A 140 -8.61 6.17 -8.89
N ILE A 141 -9.64 7.00 -8.90
CA ILE A 141 -10.77 6.89 -7.99
C ILE A 141 -12.06 6.75 -8.79
N ASP A 142 -12.70 5.60 -8.65
CA ASP A 142 -13.99 5.34 -9.27
C ASP A 142 -14.87 4.56 -8.29
N ILE A 143 -16.14 4.37 -8.65
CA ILE A 143 -17.09 3.65 -7.81
C ILE A 143 -16.77 2.16 -7.85
N ASP A 144 -16.39 1.63 -6.71
CA ASP A 144 -16.08 0.22 -6.49
C ASP A 144 -16.32 -0.11 -5.02
N HIS A 145 -16.74 -1.35 -4.73
CA HIS A 145 -17.06 -1.79 -3.37
C HIS A 145 -17.98 -0.82 -2.61
N ALA A 146 -19.05 -0.34 -3.29
CA ALA A 146 -19.92 0.73 -2.78
C ALA A 146 -20.57 0.43 -1.42
N GLU A 147 -20.84 -0.84 -1.13
CA GLU A 147 -21.38 -1.31 0.15
C GLU A 147 -20.41 -1.12 1.33
N LEU A 148 -19.10 -0.96 1.08
CA LEU A 148 -18.06 -0.81 2.10
C LEU A 148 -17.43 0.58 2.13
N LEU A 149 -17.22 1.18 0.96
CA LEU A 149 -16.50 2.44 0.81
C LEU A 149 -17.42 3.64 0.54
N GLY A 150 -18.69 3.36 0.23
CA GLY A 150 -19.67 4.37 -0.15
C GLY A 150 -19.90 4.46 -1.66
N ASP A 151 -21.02 5.07 -2.01
CA ASP A 151 -21.64 5.11 -3.34
C ASP A 151 -21.25 6.33 -4.19
N THR A 152 -20.28 7.12 -3.72
CA THR A 152 -19.77 8.30 -4.43
C THR A 152 -18.26 8.33 -4.48
N ARG A 153 -17.70 8.95 -5.54
CA ARG A 153 -16.25 9.16 -5.65
C ARG A 153 -15.67 9.96 -4.46
N GLU A 154 -16.46 10.85 -3.87
CA GLU A 154 -16.04 11.62 -2.68
C GLU A 154 -15.85 10.73 -1.46
N LYS A 155 -16.79 9.80 -1.18
CA LYS A 155 -16.67 8.85 -0.08
C LYS A 155 -15.47 7.92 -0.27
N ILE A 156 -15.33 7.39 -1.48
CA ILE A 156 -14.21 6.50 -1.84
C ILE A 156 -12.87 7.26 -1.79
N GLY A 157 -12.84 8.51 -2.26
CA GLY A 157 -11.68 9.39 -2.16
C GLY A 157 -11.26 9.64 -0.72
N PHE A 158 -12.21 9.89 0.17
CA PHE A 158 -11.97 10.04 1.61
C PHE A 158 -11.28 8.80 2.21
N GLU A 159 -11.76 7.60 1.90
CA GLU A 159 -11.14 6.36 2.37
C GLU A 159 -9.73 6.17 1.83
N LYS A 160 -9.51 6.47 0.53
CA LYS A 160 -8.17 6.36 -0.07
C LYS A 160 -7.21 7.40 0.47
N ALA A 161 -7.67 8.63 0.69
CA ALA A 161 -6.86 9.70 1.28
C ALA A 161 -6.39 9.42 2.72
N GLY A 162 -6.92 8.40 3.36
CA GLY A 162 -6.46 7.93 4.67
C GLY A 162 -5.03 7.37 4.71
N ILE A 163 -4.40 7.14 3.55
CA ILE A 163 -2.99 6.74 3.48
C ILE A 163 -2.02 7.93 3.49
N LEU A 164 -2.51 9.16 3.31
CA LEU A 164 -1.68 10.37 3.29
C LEU A 164 -1.06 10.64 4.66
N ARG A 165 0.13 11.25 4.68
CA ARG A 165 0.85 11.62 5.92
C ARG A 165 1.29 13.08 5.86
N THR A 166 1.32 13.73 7.02
CA THR A 166 1.78 15.11 7.21
C THR A 166 3.20 15.30 6.69
N GLY A 167 3.42 16.30 5.84
CA GLY A 167 4.73 16.66 5.30
C GLY A 167 5.34 15.60 4.37
N ARG A 168 4.58 14.58 3.94
CA ARG A 168 5.07 13.53 3.04
C ARG A 168 4.47 13.70 1.65
N PRO A 169 5.20 13.33 0.58
CA PRO A 169 4.69 13.32 -0.78
C PRO A 169 3.41 12.50 -0.93
N ALA A 170 2.44 13.09 -1.62
CA ALA A 170 1.17 12.48 -1.97
C ALA A 170 0.91 12.67 -3.47
N ILE A 171 1.19 11.64 -4.26
CA ILE A 171 1.04 11.65 -5.72
C ILE A 171 -0.36 11.17 -6.07
N VAL A 172 -1.13 11.98 -6.78
CA VAL A 172 -2.49 11.64 -7.21
C VAL A 172 -2.57 11.67 -8.72
N SER A 173 -2.79 10.50 -9.32
CA SER A 173 -2.82 10.30 -10.78
C SER A 173 -4.25 10.33 -11.36
N ASP A 174 -5.26 10.60 -10.53
CA ASP A 174 -6.62 10.83 -11.01
C ASP A 174 -6.69 12.21 -11.69
N PRO A 175 -7.12 12.29 -12.97
CA PRO A 175 -7.15 13.56 -13.71
C PRO A 175 -8.21 14.53 -13.17
N VAL A 176 -9.20 14.04 -12.44
CA VAL A 176 -10.26 14.82 -11.78
C VAL A 176 -10.42 14.29 -10.35
N PRO A 177 -9.47 14.55 -9.47
CA PRO A 177 -9.49 13.99 -8.12
C PRO A 177 -10.69 14.51 -7.33
N PRO A 178 -11.36 13.65 -6.52
CA PRO A 178 -12.39 14.09 -5.59
C PRO A 178 -11.87 15.17 -4.64
N HIS A 179 -12.76 16.11 -4.28
CA HIS A 179 -12.41 17.18 -3.31
C HIS A 179 -11.96 16.60 -1.97
N SER A 180 -12.54 15.51 -1.54
CA SER A 180 -12.17 14.81 -0.29
C SER A 180 -10.68 14.45 -0.20
N VAL A 181 -10.03 14.14 -1.33
CA VAL A 181 -8.58 13.87 -1.37
C VAL A 181 -7.78 15.15 -1.19
N VAL A 182 -8.13 16.20 -1.95
CA VAL A 182 -7.45 17.50 -1.93
C VAL A 182 -7.62 18.18 -0.55
N ASP A 183 -8.82 18.14 -0.01
CA ASP A 183 -9.13 18.74 1.30
C ASP A 183 -8.40 17.99 2.42
N ARG A 184 -8.36 16.65 2.35
CA ARG A 184 -7.59 15.86 3.32
C ARG A 184 -6.09 16.16 3.25
N ALA A 185 -5.52 16.24 2.05
CA ALA A 185 -4.11 16.58 1.89
C ALA A 185 -3.78 17.96 2.49
N ARG A 186 -4.66 18.95 2.25
CA ARG A 186 -4.53 20.30 2.83
C ARG A 186 -4.69 20.30 4.35
N GLU A 187 -5.69 19.58 4.87
CA GLU A 187 -5.95 19.47 6.31
C GLU A 187 -4.73 18.98 7.10
N ILE A 188 -4.01 18.02 6.55
CA ILE A 188 -2.84 17.41 7.21
C ILE A 188 -1.50 17.96 6.72
N ASP A 189 -1.51 18.99 5.86
CA ASP A 189 -0.28 19.57 5.27
C ASP A 189 0.60 18.51 4.56
N ALA A 190 -0.03 17.64 3.74
CA ALA A 190 0.70 16.71 2.90
C ALA A 190 1.26 17.43 1.66
N ASP A 191 2.42 17.01 1.17
CA ASP A 191 3.03 17.53 -0.06
C ASP A 191 2.31 16.94 -1.29
N LEU A 192 1.24 17.61 -1.73
CA LEU A 192 0.29 17.10 -2.73
C LEU A 192 0.70 17.43 -4.16
N TRP A 193 0.88 16.40 -4.97
CA TRP A 193 1.21 16.44 -6.38
C TRP A 193 0.08 15.87 -7.23
N LEU A 194 -0.58 16.71 -8.03
CA LEU A 194 -1.73 16.36 -8.86
C LEU A 194 -1.33 16.24 -10.33
N LEU A 195 -1.76 15.17 -10.98
CA LEU A 195 -1.69 15.04 -12.44
C LEU A 195 -2.40 16.20 -13.13
N GLY A 196 -1.79 16.78 -14.15
CA GLY A 196 -2.30 17.91 -14.92
C GLY A 196 -2.11 19.28 -14.27
N ARG A 197 -1.66 19.33 -13.00
CA ARG A 197 -1.33 20.57 -12.29
C ARG A 197 0.17 20.66 -11.96
N ASP A 198 0.70 19.68 -11.24
CA ASP A 198 2.06 19.69 -10.69
C ASP A 198 3.01 18.83 -11.53
N TYR A 199 2.48 17.84 -12.19
CA TYR A 199 3.18 17.01 -13.16
C TYR A 199 2.27 16.60 -14.31
N ASN A 200 2.88 16.21 -15.42
CA ASN A 200 2.18 15.74 -16.60
C ASN A 200 3.04 14.72 -17.33
N TYR A 201 2.47 14.01 -18.26
CA TYR A 201 3.20 13.14 -19.17
C TYR A 201 2.64 13.26 -20.58
N SER A 202 3.49 13.03 -21.58
CA SER A 202 3.10 12.94 -22.97
C SER A 202 3.87 11.81 -23.66
N GLY A 203 3.28 11.21 -24.68
CA GLY A 203 3.93 10.17 -25.45
C GLY A 203 3.02 9.05 -25.89
N ASP A 204 3.64 7.99 -26.39
CA ASP A 204 3.01 6.76 -26.84
C ASP A 204 3.65 5.55 -26.12
N PRO A 205 3.19 4.28 -26.38
CA PRO A 205 3.73 3.10 -25.71
C PRO A 205 5.24 2.83 -25.94
N ARG A 206 5.88 3.53 -26.88
CA ARG A 206 7.29 3.34 -27.20
C ARG A 206 8.18 4.46 -26.67
N GLN A 207 7.61 5.66 -26.54
CA GLN A 207 8.35 6.84 -26.10
C GLN A 207 7.43 7.79 -25.35
N TRP A 208 7.83 8.16 -24.15
CA TRP A 208 7.11 9.10 -23.30
C TRP A 208 8.06 10.06 -22.58
N ALA A 209 7.54 11.23 -22.22
CA ALA A 209 8.23 12.28 -21.48
C ALA A 209 7.36 12.76 -20.33
N TRP A 210 7.98 13.18 -19.27
CA TRP A 210 7.35 13.68 -18.05
C TRP A 210 8.09 14.91 -17.52
#